data_2a584352d60f93c3fbda3ad766f1670a
#
_entry.id   2a584352d60f93c3fbda3ad766f1670a
#
_cell.length_a   1.000
_cell.length_b   1.000
_cell.length_c   1.000
_cell.angle_alpha   90.00
_cell.angle_beta   90.00
_cell.angle_gamma   90.00
#
_symmetry.space_group_name_H-M   'P 1'
#
loop_
_entity.id
_entity.type
_entity.pdbx_description
1 polymer ?
#
loop_
_entity_poly.entity_id
_entity_poly.type
_entity_poly.pdbx_seq_one_letter_code
_entity_poly.pdbx_strand_id
1 'polypeptide(L)'
;YADSLSAVLDQTVAYSPEYLGKNDRNGALGAWLADLSIAEVEKYLKDKGINEQIHIALFNSGGVRTSMPQGDVKRSFIYELMPFENQYVLVRLKGQAMRDMFEYLAKDASRGVFHPLGGMCLVAEGGHWSRETTVGQWRLNPEREYTVLTTDFLLKGGDNMNFFADGTDVMATDLKMREAIMDYFSHTDTITIPKDLRYEIK
;
A
#
# COMPACT_ATOMS: atom_id res chain seq x y z
N TYR A 1 35.36 5.14 -0.69
CA TYR A 1 34.08 5.16 0.05
C TYR A 1 32.88 5.36 -0.89
N ALA A 2 32.96 6.29 -1.86
CA ALA A 2 31.90 6.51 -2.85
C ALA A 2 31.75 5.30 -3.80
N ASP A 3 32.85 4.72 -4.26
CA ASP A 3 32.85 3.57 -5.16
C ASP A 3 32.24 2.30 -4.53
N SER A 4 32.43 2.11 -3.22
CA SER A 4 31.86 0.97 -2.49
C SER A 4 30.36 1.11 -2.28
N LEU A 5 29.85 2.33 -2.06
CA LEU A 5 28.42 2.60 -1.91
C LEU A 5 27.69 2.45 -3.25
N SER A 6 28.27 3.00 -4.33
CA SER A 6 27.75 2.84 -5.69
C SER A 6 27.63 1.36 -6.08
N ALA A 7 28.65 0.56 -5.82
CA ALA A 7 28.61 -0.89 -6.09
C ALA A 7 27.52 -1.63 -5.33
N VAL A 8 27.20 -1.22 -4.11
CA VAL A 8 26.10 -1.82 -3.33
C VAL A 8 24.73 -1.43 -3.89
N LEU A 9 24.56 -0.17 -4.30
CA LEU A 9 23.31 0.31 -4.85
C LEU A 9 23.02 -0.26 -6.26
N ASP A 10 24.07 -0.60 -7.02
CA ASP A 10 23.95 -1.20 -8.34
C ASP A 10 23.67 -2.71 -8.33
N GLN A 11 23.65 -3.34 -7.16
CA GLN A 11 23.32 -4.77 -7.05
C GLN A 11 21.89 -5.03 -7.52
N THR A 12 21.71 -6.04 -8.39
CA THR A 12 20.40 -6.57 -8.75
C THR A 12 19.81 -7.30 -7.55
N VAL A 13 18.61 -6.93 -7.14
CA VAL A 13 17.89 -7.53 -6.01
C VAL A 13 16.74 -8.42 -6.44
N ALA A 14 16.19 -8.19 -7.63
CA ALA A 14 15.12 -9.01 -8.21
C ALA A 14 15.00 -8.76 -9.72
N TYR A 15 14.09 -9.49 -10.34
CA TYR A 15 13.65 -9.30 -11.73
C TYR A 15 12.17 -8.94 -11.78
N SER A 16 11.82 -7.91 -12.54
CA SER A 16 10.43 -7.59 -12.85
C SER A 16 10.07 -8.01 -14.27
N PRO A 17 9.06 -8.87 -14.47
CA PRO A 17 8.67 -9.32 -15.81
C PRO A 17 8.05 -8.22 -16.66
N GLU A 18 7.55 -7.14 -16.02
CA GLU A 18 6.88 -6.03 -16.69
C GLU A 18 7.30 -4.70 -16.10
N TYR A 19 7.16 -3.62 -16.88
CA TYR A 19 7.24 -2.26 -16.36
C TYR A 19 5.95 -1.92 -15.58
N LEU A 20 6.09 -1.40 -14.35
CA LEU A 20 4.96 -0.96 -13.54
C LEU A 20 5.03 0.55 -13.32
N GLY A 21 4.14 1.27 -14.00
CA GLY A 21 4.06 2.72 -13.91
C GLY A 21 3.45 3.19 -12.58
N LYS A 22 4.06 4.19 -11.95
CA LYS A 22 3.53 4.76 -10.69
C LYS A 22 2.18 5.44 -10.85
N ASN A 23 1.80 5.84 -12.07
CA ASN A 23 0.56 6.52 -12.40
C ASN A 23 -0.39 5.64 -13.25
N ASP A 24 -0.11 4.36 -13.37
CA ASP A 24 -0.94 3.47 -14.17
C ASP A 24 -2.35 3.35 -13.60
N ARG A 25 -3.35 3.42 -14.48
CA ARG A 25 -4.77 3.43 -14.13
C ARG A 25 -5.22 2.25 -13.27
N ASN A 26 -4.62 1.10 -13.44
CA ASN A 26 -4.94 -0.09 -12.64
C ASN A 26 -4.09 -0.19 -11.36
N GLY A 27 -3.15 0.74 -11.17
CA GLY A 27 -2.37 0.83 -9.95
C GLY A 27 -1.53 -0.41 -9.62
N ALA A 28 -1.03 -1.15 -10.65
CA ALA A 28 -0.32 -2.41 -10.44
C ALA A 28 0.90 -2.26 -9.51
N LEU A 29 1.67 -1.18 -9.65
CA LEU A 29 2.76 -0.88 -8.72
C LEU A 29 2.25 -0.65 -7.30
N GLY A 30 1.17 0.12 -7.16
CA GLY A 30 0.53 0.38 -5.87
C GLY A 30 -0.06 -0.89 -5.25
N ALA A 31 -0.70 -1.75 -6.06
CA ALA A 31 -1.22 -3.04 -5.63
C ALA A 31 -0.09 -3.97 -5.14
N TRP A 32 1.01 -4.07 -5.89
CA TRP A 32 2.20 -4.81 -5.49
C TRP A 32 2.77 -4.29 -4.15
N LEU A 33 2.92 -2.98 -4.02
CA LEU A 33 3.42 -2.36 -2.79
C LEU A 33 2.51 -2.64 -1.60
N ALA A 34 1.19 -2.55 -1.79
CA ALA A 34 0.21 -2.82 -0.74
C ALA A 34 0.21 -4.30 -0.32
N ASP A 35 0.28 -5.23 -1.28
CA ASP A 35 0.29 -6.67 -1.00
C ASP A 35 1.55 -7.10 -0.27
N LEU A 36 2.74 -6.65 -0.72
CA LEU A 36 3.97 -6.95 -0.02
C LEU A 36 3.96 -6.37 1.41
N SER A 37 3.40 -5.16 1.57
CA SER A 37 3.29 -4.52 2.89
C SER A 37 2.42 -5.33 3.85
N ILE A 38 1.28 -5.85 3.37
CA ILE A 38 0.44 -6.76 4.18
C ILE A 38 1.26 -7.99 4.59
N ALA A 39 1.91 -8.66 3.63
CA ALA A 39 2.65 -9.88 3.89
C ALA A 39 3.81 -9.68 4.88
N GLU A 40 4.61 -8.62 4.70
CA GLU A 40 5.76 -8.35 5.58
C GLU A 40 5.31 -7.90 6.99
N VAL A 41 4.22 -7.14 7.09
CA VAL A 41 3.69 -6.74 8.41
C VAL A 41 3.03 -7.93 9.11
N GLU A 42 2.30 -8.79 8.42
CA GLU A 42 1.75 -10.02 9.01
C GLU A 42 2.85 -10.95 9.53
N LYS A 43 3.94 -11.10 8.76
CA LYS A 43 5.14 -11.83 9.21
C LYS A 43 5.74 -11.20 10.47
N TYR A 44 5.92 -9.88 10.48
CA TYR A 44 6.42 -9.14 11.64
C TYR A 44 5.54 -9.33 12.88
N LEU A 45 4.22 -9.24 12.75
CA LEU A 45 3.28 -9.44 13.83
C LEU A 45 3.34 -10.88 14.37
N LYS A 46 3.39 -11.86 13.47
CA LYS A 46 3.52 -13.28 13.84
C LYS A 46 4.80 -13.56 14.63
N ASP A 47 5.92 -12.99 14.21
CA ASP A 47 7.20 -13.14 14.88
C ASP A 47 7.18 -12.53 16.30
N LYS A 48 6.33 -11.54 16.54
CA LYS A 48 6.05 -10.95 17.87
C LYS A 48 4.94 -11.65 18.65
N GLY A 49 4.34 -12.70 18.10
CA GLY A 49 3.24 -13.42 18.74
C GLY A 49 1.93 -12.66 18.75
N ILE A 50 1.77 -11.65 17.87
CA ILE A 50 0.56 -10.84 17.73
C ILE A 50 -0.30 -11.46 16.62
N ASN A 51 -1.54 -11.83 16.98
CA ASN A 51 -2.52 -12.37 16.04
C ASN A 51 -3.52 -11.27 15.65
N GLU A 52 -3.17 -10.49 14.63
CA GLU A 52 -4.02 -9.44 14.07
C GLU A 52 -4.19 -9.69 12.57
N GLN A 53 -5.42 -9.59 12.07
CA GLN A 53 -5.73 -9.73 10.65
C GLN A 53 -5.76 -8.35 9.98
N ILE A 54 -4.97 -8.17 8.95
CA ILE A 54 -5.00 -6.97 8.12
C ILE A 54 -6.06 -7.15 7.03
N HIS A 55 -7.07 -6.27 7.01
CA HIS A 55 -8.15 -6.33 6.03
C HIS A 55 -7.86 -5.48 4.80
N ILE A 56 -7.27 -4.31 5.00
CA ILE A 56 -7.02 -3.31 3.96
C ILE A 56 -5.63 -2.74 4.18
N ALA A 57 -4.88 -2.50 3.11
CA ALA A 57 -3.71 -1.64 3.13
C ALA A 57 -3.98 -0.41 2.26
N LEU A 58 -3.72 0.78 2.80
CA LEU A 58 -3.88 2.06 2.10
C LEU A 58 -2.66 2.94 2.33
N PHE A 59 -2.03 3.34 1.23
CA PHE A 59 -0.94 4.32 1.24
C PHE A 59 -1.26 5.47 0.27
N ASN A 60 -0.52 6.55 0.34
CA ASN A 60 -0.72 7.69 -0.56
C ASN A 60 0.08 7.54 -1.87
N SER A 61 -0.51 7.94 -2.97
CA SER A 61 0.16 7.94 -4.29
C SER A 61 1.41 8.81 -4.31
N GLY A 62 1.41 9.93 -3.59
CA GLY A 62 2.57 10.82 -3.45
C GLY A 62 3.77 10.19 -2.75
N GLY A 63 3.57 9.12 -1.97
CA GLY A 63 4.63 8.33 -1.33
C GLY A 63 5.39 7.42 -2.29
N VAL A 64 4.79 7.07 -3.43
CA VAL A 64 5.41 6.25 -4.49
C VAL A 64 6.14 7.18 -5.47
N ARG A 65 7.48 7.19 -5.41
CA ARG A 65 8.28 8.24 -6.08
C ARG A 65 8.78 7.88 -7.46
N THR A 66 8.87 6.61 -7.79
CA THR A 66 9.35 6.13 -9.10
C THR A 66 8.55 4.93 -9.60
N SER A 67 8.69 4.60 -10.87
CA SER A 67 8.09 3.42 -11.50
C SER A 67 9.07 2.25 -11.44
N MET A 68 8.56 1.02 -11.40
CA MET A 68 9.40 -0.17 -11.43
C MET A 68 9.81 -0.47 -12.87
N PRO A 69 11.11 -0.63 -13.15
CA PRO A 69 11.57 -0.99 -14.50
C PRO A 69 11.20 -2.44 -14.82
N GLN A 70 11.02 -2.76 -16.10
CA GLN A 70 11.05 -4.13 -16.58
C GLN A 70 12.50 -4.62 -16.62
N GLY A 71 12.75 -5.86 -16.23
CA GLY A 71 14.08 -6.45 -16.17
C GLY A 71 14.68 -6.41 -14.77
N ASP A 72 15.99 -6.20 -14.70
CA ASP A 72 16.72 -6.17 -13.43
C ASP A 72 16.30 -5.00 -12.55
N VAL A 73 15.88 -5.31 -11.33
CA VAL A 73 15.58 -4.33 -10.29
C VAL A 73 16.83 -4.16 -9.43
N LYS A 74 17.34 -2.92 -9.38
CA LYS A 74 18.53 -2.59 -8.60
C LYS A 74 18.16 -2.22 -7.16
N ARG A 75 19.12 -2.36 -6.25
CA ARG A 75 18.94 -1.94 -4.85
C ARG A 75 18.63 -0.44 -4.73
N SER A 76 19.19 0.39 -5.60
CA SER A 76 18.89 1.83 -5.67
C SER A 76 17.42 2.12 -5.87
N PHE A 77 16.70 1.26 -6.62
CA PHE A 77 15.26 1.39 -6.82
C PHE A 77 14.47 1.48 -5.50
N ILE A 78 14.87 0.74 -4.47
CA ILE A 78 14.18 0.75 -3.17
C ILE A 78 14.21 2.15 -2.55
N TYR A 79 15.36 2.82 -2.62
CA TYR A 79 15.53 4.19 -2.10
C TYR A 79 14.83 5.22 -2.96
N GLU A 80 14.79 5.01 -4.28
CA GLU A 80 14.09 5.88 -5.23
C GLU A 80 12.56 5.73 -5.08
N LEU A 81 12.06 4.51 -4.87
CA LEU A 81 10.65 4.22 -4.69
C LEU A 81 10.13 4.82 -3.39
N MET A 82 10.86 4.59 -2.29
CA MET A 82 10.47 4.95 -0.93
C MET A 82 11.60 5.69 -0.20
N PRO A 83 11.82 6.99 -0.51
CA PRO A 83 12.87 7.79 0.14
C PRO A 83 12.54 8.19 1.58
N PHE A 84 11.29 8.00 2.02
CA PHE A 84 10.80 8.41 3.33
C PHE A 84 11.05 7.35 4.41
N GLU A 85 11.12 7.79 5.66
CA GLU A 85 11.33 6.94 6.85
C GLU A 85 9.99 6.58 7.55
N ASN A 86 8.91 6.46 6.77
CA ASN A 86 7.58 6.17 7.30
C ASN A 86 7.53 4.78 7.96
N GLN A 87 6.91 4.71 9.14
CA GLN A 87 6.64 3.45 9.84
C GLN A 87 5.23 2.97 9.55
N TYR A 88 5.07 1.64 9.50
CA TYR A 88 3.75 1.05 9.42
C TYR A 88 2.98 1.21 10.72
N VAL A 89 1.70 1.48 10.59
CA VAL A 89 0.74 1.49 11.69
C VAL A 89 -0.52 0.74 11.27
N LEU A 90 -1.15 0.09 12.23
CA LEU A 90 -2.47 -0.51 12.07
C LEU A 90 -3.48 0.35 12.81
N VAL A 91 -4.63 0.58 12.20
CA VAL A 91 -5.73 1.36 12.79
C VAL A 91 -7.05 0.70 12.46
N ARG A 92 -7.99 0.67 13.39
CA ARG A 92 -9.33 0.13 13.17
C ARG A 92 -10.28 1.23 12.76
N LEU A 93 -10.95 1.03 11.63
CA LEU A 93 -11.95 1.94 11.09
C LEU A 93 -13.30 1.23 10.96
N LYS A 94 -14.39 1.97 11.23
CA LYS A 94 -15.77 1.54 10.99
C LYS A 94 -16.69 2.74 10.76
N GLY A 95 -17.91 2.46 10.36
CA GLY A 95 -18.97 3.47 10.27
C GLY A 95 -18.60 4.61 9.32
N GLN A 96 -18.65 5.84 9.83
CA GLN A 96 -18.43 7.04 9.04
C GLN A 96 -16.97 7.13 8.53
N ALA A 97 -15.99 6.78 9.34
CA ALA A 97 -14.57 6.80 8.93
C ALA A 97 -14.31 5.92 7.70
N MET A 98 -14.95 4.74 7.62
CA MET A 98 -14.87 3.88 6.43
C MET A 98 -15.55 4.53 5.22
N ARG A 99 -16.70 5.15 5.38
CA ARG A 99 -17.39 5.85 4.29
C ARG A 99 -16.56 7.01 3.76
N ASP A 100 -15.97 7.79 4.65
CA ASP A 100 -15.12 8.94 4.30
C ASP A 100 -13.86 8.50 3.56
N MET A 101 -13.24 7.37 3.98
CA MET A 101 -12.12 6.77 3.29
C MET A 101 -12.49 6.39 1.84
N PHE A 102 -13.62 5.73 1.63
CA PHE A 102 -14.04 5.32 0.28
C PHE A 102 -14.45 6.50 -0.59
N GLU A 103 -15.11 7.49 -0.01
CA GLU A 103 -15.47 8.71 -0.75
C GLU A 103 -14.23 9.48 -1.18
N TYR A 104 -13.23 9.58 -0.30
CA TYR A 104 -11.93 10.15 -0.63
C TYR A 104 -11.26 9.42 -1.81
N LEU A 105 -11.18 8.09 -1.72
CA LEU A 105 -10.56 7.25 -2.76
C LEU A 105 -11.32 7.33 -4.09
N ALA A 106 -12.67 7.31 -4.07
CA ALA A 106 -13.51 7.41 -5.27
C ALA A 106 -13.34 8.73 -5.98
N LYS A 107 -13.29 9.83 -5.21
CA LYS A 107 -13.06 11.17 -5.73
C LYS A 107 -11.69 11.31 -6.39
N ASP A 108 -10.65 10.79 -5.78
CA ASP A 108 -9.30 10.84 -6.34
C ASP A 108 -9.18 9.93 -7.56
N ALA A 109 -9.72 8.71 -7.53
CA ALA A 109 -9.73 7.79 -8.65
C ALA A 109 -10.45 8.39 -9.88
N SER A 110 -11.55 9.15 -9.69
CA SER A 110 -12.26 9.85 -10.77
C SER A 110 -11.41 10.93 -11.44
N ARG A 111 -10.38 11.42 -10.75
CA ARG A 111 -9.40 12.39 -11.27
C ARG A 111 -8.13 11.73 -11.82
N GLY A 112 -8.09 10.40 -11.83
CA GLY A 112 -6.92 9.63 -12.29
C GLY A 112 -5.84 9.48 -11.24
N VAL A 113 -6.12 9.72 -9.96
CA VAL A 113 -5.18 9.48 -8.84
C VAL A 113 -5.54 8.16 -8.16
N PHE A 114 -4.64 7.19 -8.29
CA PHE A 114 -4.82 5.85 -7.73
C PHE A 114 -3.81 5.63 -6.59
N HIS A 115 -4.33 5.52 -5.37
CA HIS A 115 -3.52 5.25 -4.19
C HIS A 115 -3.16 3.77 -4.11
N PRO A 116 -1.97 3.40 -3.59
CA PRO A 116 -1.65 2.00 -3.29
C PRO A 116 -2.71 1.40 -2.38
N LEU A 117 -3.39 0.35 -2.85
CA LEU A 117 -4.54 -0.25 -2.22
C LEU A 117 -4.41 -1.78 -2.23
N GLY A 118 -4.57 -2.40 -1.06
CA GLY A 118 -4.54 -3.84 -0.87
C GLY A 118 -5.75 -4.34 -0.11
N GLY A 119 -6.11 -5.62 -0.32
CA GLY A 119 -7.19 -6.28 0.40
C GLY A 119 -8.60 -5.88 -0.01
N MET A 120 -8.77 -5.00 -1.00
CA MET A 120 -10.09 -4.54 -1.45
C MET A 120 -10.11 -4.15 -2.93
N CYS A 121 -11.31 -4.08 -3.50
CA CYS A 121 -11.57 -3.46 -4.78
C CYS A 121 -12.59 -2.33 -4.59
N LEU A 122 -12.17 -1.10 -4.86
CA LEU A 122 -13.04 0.08 -4.85
C LEU A 122 -13.80 0.17 -6.17
N VAL A 123 -15.11 0.18 -6.10
CA VAL A 123 -15.98 0.51 -7.24
C VAL A 123 -16.49 1.94 -7.06
N ALA A 124 -16.23 2.79 -8.06
CA ALA A 124 -16.63 4.19 -8.03
C ALA A 124 -17.47 4.55 -9.25
N GLU A 125 -18.54 5.31 -9.03
CA GLU A 125 -19.46 5.81 -10.04
C GLU A 125 -19.62 7.33 -9.88
N GLY A 126 -19.31 8.08 -10.94
CA GLY A 126 -19.43 9.53 -10.91
C GLY A 126 -18.63 10.24 -9.81
N GLY A 127 -17.53 9.64 -9.38
CA GLY A 127 -16.68 10.18 -8.31
C GLY A 127 -17.11 9.83 -6.89
N HIS A 128 -18.13 8.97 -6.74
CA HIS A 128 -18.61 8.45 -5.46
C HIS A 128 -18.39 6.95 -5.37
N TRP A 129 -18.16 6.44 -4.17
CA TRP A 129 -18.03 5.00 -3.99
C TRP A 129 -19.36 4.27 -4.13
N SER A 130 -19.33 3.08 -4.71
CA SER A 130 -20.50 2.23 -4.94
C SER A 130 -20.59 1.10 -3.90
N ARG A 131 -21.81 0.64 -3.63
CA ARG A 131 -22.08 -0.54 -2.79
C ARG A 131 -21.53 -1.86 -3.36
N GLU A 132 -21.02 -1.82 -4.60
CA GLU A 132 -20.32 -2.96 -5.21
C GLU A 132 -18.88 -3.10 -4.72
N THR A 133 -18.34 -2.09 -4.03
CA THR A 133 -17.03 -2.14 -3.37
C THR A 133 -16.92 -3.36 -2.46
N THR A 134 -15.79 -4.08 -2.57
CA THR A 134 -15.53 -5.29 -1.78
C THR A 134 -14.29 -5.14 -0.91
N VAL A 135 -14.32 -5.79 0.25
CA VAL A 135 -13.16 -6.04 1.10
C VAL A 135 -12.96 -7.55 1.16
N GLY A 136 -11.81 -8.03 0.67
CA GLY A 136 -11.64 -9.44 0.38
C GLY A 136 -12.68 -9.92 -0.65
N GLN A 137 -13.38 -11.00 -0.33
CA GLN A 137 -14.43 -11.58 -1.19
C GLN A 137 -15.83 -11.04 -0.89
N TRP A 138 -15.98 -10.16 0.10
CA TRP A 138 -17.28 -9.75 0.61
C TRP A 138 -17.57 -8.29 0.27
N ARG A 139 -18.85 -7.99 0.03
CA ARG A 139 -19.29 -6.60 -0.07
C ARG A 139 -18.96 -5.87 1.22
N LEU A 140 -18.50 -4.63 1.07
CA LEU A 140 -18.25 -3.77 2.21
C LEU A 140 -19.47 -3.64 3.10
N ASN A 141 -19.28 -3.82 4.40
CA ASN A 141 -20.22 -3.44 5.43
C ASN A 141 -19.59 -2.32 6.28
N PRO A 142 -19.99 -1.06 6.12
CA PRO A 142 -19.40 0.05 6.89
C PRO A 142 -19.59 -0.08 8.40
N GLU A 143 -20.56 -0.83 8.87
CA GLU A 143 -20.81 -1.05 10.30
C GLU A 143 -19.86 -2.09 10.91
N ARG A 144 -19.19 -2.87 10.07
CA ARG A 144 -18.12 -3.77 10.51
C ARG A 144 -16.83 -2.98 10.73
N GLU A 145 -16.06 -3.40 11.73
CA GLU A 145 -14.72 -2.88 11.97
C GLU A 145 -13.70 -3.57 11.05
N TYR A 146 -12.80 -2.78 10.47
CA TYR A 146 -11.73 -3.25 9.61
C TYR A 146 -10.39 -2.75 10.12
N THR A 147 -9.41 -3.64 10.21
CA THR A 147 -8.02 -3.26 10.47
C THR A 147 -7.38 -2.79 9.17
N VAL A 148 -6.95 -1.54 9.15
CA VAL A 148 -6.30 -0.89 8.01
C VAL A 148 -4.83 -0.69 8.32
N LEU A 149 -3.97 -1.21 7.42
CA LEU A 149 -2.54 -0.96 7.42
C LEU A 149 -2.26 0.34 6.68
N THR A 150 -1.56 1.25 7.33
CA THR A 150 -1.17 2.54 6.74
C THR A 150 0.19 2.98 7.29
N THR A 151 0.53 4.26 7.18
CA THR A 151 1.77 4.82 7.72
C THR A 151 1.50 5.85 8.82
N ASP A 152 2.49 6.09 9.65
CA ASP A 152 2.46 7.12 10.69
C ASP A 152 2.21 8.53 10.12
N PHE A 153 2.71 8.81 8.90
CA PHE A 153 2.46 10.05 8.18
C PHE A 153 0.96 10.24 7.86
N LEU A 154 0.32 9.19 7.33
CA LEU A 154 -1.10 9.23 6.96
C LEU A 154 -2.02 9.23 8.19
N LEU A 155 -1.65 8.49 9.23
CA LEU A 155 -2.38 8.49 10.50
C LEU A 155 -2.49 9.89 11.12
N LYS A 156 -1.47 10.74 10.90
CA LYS A 156 -1.45 12.14 11.35
C LYS A 156 -2.16 13.11 10.40
N GLY A 157 -2.90 12.62 9.42
CA GLY A 157 -3.65 13.42 8.45
C GLY A 157 -2.85 13.81 7.21
N GLY A 158 -1.73 13.16 6.92
CA GLY A 158 -0.97 13.36 5.68
C GLY A 158 -1.88 13.17 4.46
N ASP A 159 -1.64 13.95 3.40
CA ASP A 159 -2.43 13.99 2.16
C ASP A 159 -3.95 14.18 2.38
N ASN A 160 -4.33 14.85 3.47
CA ASN A 160 -5.72 15.09 3.87
C ASN A 160 -6.55 13.80 4.12
N MET A 161 -5.90 12.68 4.43
CA MET A 161 -6.56 11.44 4.83
C MET A 161 -7.07 11.51 6.28
N ASN A 162 -7.92 12.50 6.54
CA ASN A 162 -8.37 12.84 7.91
C ASN A 162 -9.26 11.76 8.55
N PHE A 163 -9.84 10.85 7.76
CA PHE A 163 -10.64 9.73 8.25
C PHE A 163 -9.86 8.80 9.18
N PHE A 164 -8.54 8.79 9.15
CA PHE A 164 -7.72 8.03 10.09
C PHE A 164 -7.77 8.58 11.52
N ALA A 165 -8.08 9.87 11.70
CA ALA A 165 -8.21 10.49 13.03
C ALA A 165 -9.39 9.91 13.83
N ASP A 166 -10.41 9.37 13.15
CA ASP A 166 -11.57 8.74 13.77
C ASP A 166 -11.36 7.23 14.03
N GLY A 167 -10.17 6.73 13.76
CA GLY A 167 -9.79 5.34 14.01
C GLY A 167 -9.55 5.04 15.49
N THR A 168 -9.70 3.78 15.81
CA THR A 168 -9.48 3.23 17.17
C THR A 168 -8.38 2.17 17.14
N ASP A 169 -7.93 1.74 18.33
CA ASP A 169 -6.98 0.64 18.50
C ASP A 169 -5.74 0.76 17.60
N VAL A 170 -5.13 1.96 17.62
CA VAL A 170 -3.91 2.23 16.85
C VAL A 170 -2.74 1.40 17.39
N MET A 171 -2.14 0.61 16.52
CA MET A 171 -0.93 -0.16 16.80
C MET A 171 0.21 0.35 15.93
N ALA A 172 1.17 1.05 16.53
CA ALA A 172 2.41 1.39 15.85
C ALA A 172 3.34 0.17 15.79
N THR A 173 3.97 -0.04 14.64
CA THR A 173 5.04 -1.01 14.49
C THR A 173 6.40 -0.32 14.56
N ASP A 174 7.48 -1.08 14.83
CA ASP A 174 8.84 -0.57 14.69
C ASP A 174 9.36 -0.74 13.25
N LEU A 175 8.54 -1.30 12.35
CA LEU A 175 8.92 -1.64 10.99
C LEU A 175 8.74 -0.44 10.06
N LYS A 176 9.82 -0.01 9.43
CA LYS A 176 9.78 1.01 8.39
C LYS A 176 9.39 0.40 7.04
N MET A 177 8.63 1.14 6.25
CA MET A 177 8.17 0.69 4.94
C MET A 177 9.34 0.29 4.02
N ARG A 178 10.41 1.08 3.99
CA ARG A 178 11.60 0.75 3.20
C ARG A 178 12.32 -0.51 3.68
N GLU A 179 12.36 -0.78 4.99
CA GLU A 179 12.93 -2.00 5.55
C GLU A 179 12.13 -3.24 5.13
N ALA A 180 10.81 -3.16 5.15
CA ALA A 180 9.95 -4.24 4.65
C ALA A 180 10.17 -4.52 3.16
N ILE A 181 10.33 -3.48 2.33
CA ILE A 181 10.65 -3.65 0.91
C ILE A 181 12.02 -4.33 0.73
N MET A 182 13.02 -3.96 1.53
CA MET A 182 14.33 -4.62 1.52
C MET A 182 14.23 -6.09 1.93
N ASP A 183 13.45 -6.40 2.97
CA ASP A 183 13.24 -7.77 3.44
C ASP A 183 12.54 -8.60 2.37
N TYR A 184 11.49 -8.07 1.75
CA TYR A 184 10.81 -8.71 0.62
C TYR A 184 11.81 -9.11 -0.49
N PHE A 185 12.68 -8.20 -0.92
CA PHE A 185 13.69 -8.50 -1.95
C PHE A 185 14.81 -9.45 -1.48
N SER A 186 14.99 -9.64 -0.18
CA SER A 186 15.96 -10.62 0.34
C SER A 186 15.55 -12.07 0.11
N HIS A 187 14.25 -12.32 -0.14
CA HIS A 187 13.69 -13.66 -0.35
C HIS A 187 12.82 -13.79 -1.60
N THR A 188 12.86 -12.79 -2.51
CA THR A 188 12.10 -12.77 -3.76
C THR A 188 13.01 -12.47 -4.95
N ASP A 189 13.21 -13.45 -5.81
CA ASP A 189 14.05 -13.32 -7.01
C ASP A 189 13.29 -12.69 -8.18
N THR A 190 11.99 -13.00 -8.31
CA THR A 190 11.12 -12.48 -9.37
C THR A 190 9.84 -11.93 -8.78
N ILE A 191 9.49 -10.71 -9.19
CA ILE A 191 8.30 -10.02 -8.70
C ILE A 191 7.04 -10.68 -9.25
N THR A 192 6.08 -10.94 -8.37
CA THR A 192 4.73 -11.35 -8.75
C THR A 192 3.86 -10.11 -8.89
N ILE A 193 3.32 -9.91 -10.10
CA ILE A 193 2.47 -8.75 -10.40
C ILE A 193 1.02 -9.09 -10.07
N PRO A 194 0.36 -8.32 -9.18
CA PRO A 194 -1.07 -8.49 -8.92
C PRO A 194 -1.88 -8.27 -10.19
N LYS A 195 -2.83 -9.17 -10.47
CA LYS A 195 -3.72 -9.12 -11.65
C LYS A 195 -5.15 -8.74 -11.31
N ASP A 196 -5.50 -8.77 -10.04
CA ASP A 196 -6.82 -8.39 -9.56
C ASP A 196 -6.98 -6.87 -9.55
N LEU A 197 -8.20 -6.43 -9.86
CA LEU A 197 -8.53 -5.01 -9.88
C LEU A 197 -8.58 -4.46 -8.46
N ARG A 198 -7.97 -3.29 -8.26
CA ARG A 198 -8.09 -2.51 -7.01
C ARG A 198 -9.08 -1.37 -7.17
N TYR A 199 -9.30 -0.95 -8.41
CA TYR A 199 -10.21 0.14 -8.76
C TYR A 199 -11.02 -0.23 -9.99
N GLU A 200 -12.33 -0.08 -9.90
CA GLU A 200 -13.27 -0.16 -11.00
C GLU A 200 -14.02 1.17 -11.10
N ILE A 201 -13.80 1.92 -12.17
CA ILE A 201 -14.40 3.24 -12.38
C ILE A 201 -15.47 3.11 -13.48
N LYS A 202 -16.72 3.40 -13.12
CA LYS A 202 -17.90 3.37 -13.98
C LYS A 202 -18.38 4.76 -14.35
#